data_771d2932417711a438f89269d11b34df
#
_entry.id   771d2932417711a438f89269d11b34df
#
_cell.length_a   1.000
_cell.length_b   1.000
_cell.length_c   1.000
_cell.angle_alpha   90.00
_cell.angle_beta   90.00
_cell.angle_gamma   90.00
#
_symmetry.space_group_name_H-M   'P 1'
#
loop_
_entity.id
_entity.type
_entity.pdbx_description
1 polymer ?
#
loop_
_entity_poly.entity_id
_entity_poly.type
_entity_poly.pdbx_seq_one_letter_code
_entity_poly.pdbx_strand_id
1 'polypeptide(L)'
;MTHKIREVYIVHHSHTDVGYTDLQEQVIYNQANNIRRAVELIENGIKNNTPQKDLKWNCETWYCVEQFFKMATEEEKEKFFDLVKKGNIGLSANYLNFNDLADCKYLKEKIHTMQEICGEQGIQIKTAMIADINGISMGQRDAMIENGVEFLYTNIHTHHGMYPLYQNQKPYFWENEDGKRLMVWNGEHYNLGNALGIVLNKNVNFMTENYFGKKNGDVAGLLENLHTNLSASIKEYEENGYPYDFYITSVSGVFSDNAPINPAIADTVELFNEKYGEEVTMHMVTLQELYERIRDKVQDAPVYRGAINDWWGNGVGSTPYAVKHYKEAVRLNRICDRLEEKTGVHNEELIQAYGDNSLLYAEHTWGHSATVTNPYDTMVTNLDMRKTSYASKAHEAAAMRKNEQCHKLGDILRYYNLSGKVKAVSTSHAKRIFPVEFYVETMSLPAVKVTDDKTKQEMEVQLSAHPRGVLVSFLAEFEPMEEKTFTYEEQPAPSQTLFTRTAWVGAERVRDIVNTYDPESYKLPYGLENDFF
;
A
#
# COMPACT_ATOMS: atom_id res chain seq x y z
N MET A 1 -12.97 -13.26 41.05
CA MET A 1 -13.05 -11.78 41.04
C MET A 1 -13.92 -11.40 39.86
N THR A 2 -14.86 -10.50 40.07
CA THR A 2 -15.67 -10.01 38.94
C THR A 2 -14.85 -8.99 38.14
N HIS A 3 -14.53 -9.32 36.89
CA HIS A 3 -13.89 -8.40 35.98
C HIS A 3 -14.77 -7.16 35.67
N LYS A 4 -14.16 -6.02 35.45
CA LYS A 4 -14.84 -4.82 34.91
C LYS A 4 -15.17 -5.02 33.44
N ILE A 5 -14.23 -5.63 32.68
CA ILE A 5 -14.43 -5.99 31.26
C ILE A 5 -15.37 -7.21 31.24
N ARG A 6 -16.50 -7.04 30.56
CA ARG A 6 -17.57 -8.04 30.50
C ARG A 6 -17.80 -8.59 29.10
N GLU A 7 -17.35 -7.88 28.08
CA GLU A 7 -17.58 -8.22 26.69
C GLU A 7 -16.26 -8.30 25.93
N VAL A 8 -16.11 -9.32 25.10
CA VAL A 8 -14.97 -9.48 24.18
C VAL A 8 -15.50 -9.46 22.77
N TYR A 9 -15.07 -8.48 21.98
CA TYR A 9 -15.42 -8.36 20.57
C TYR A 9 -14.32 -8.98 19.71
N ILE A 10 -14.69 -9.97 18.90
CA ILE A 10 -13.77 -10.73 18.03
C ILE A 10 -13.98 -10.28 16.60
N VAL A 11 -12.97 -9.67 16.01
CA VAL A 11 -12.91 -9.32 14.59
C VAL A 11 -12.21 -10.46 13.85
N HIS A 12 -12.99 -11.30 13.17
CA HIS A 12 -12.48 -12.42 12.38
C HIS A 12 -12.27 -11.98 10.93
N HIS A 13 -11.05 -12.09 10.45
CA HIS A 13 -10.62 -11.71 9.11
C HIS A 13 -9.53 -12.65 8.60
N SER A 14 -8.95 -12.36 7.45
CA SER A 14 -7.68 -12.93 7.01
C SER A 14 -6.76 -11.76 6.67
N HIS A 15 -5.60 -11.69 7.31
CA HIS A 15 -4.61 -10.71 6.93
C HIS A 15 -4.20 -10.95 5.47
N THR A 16 -4.16 -9.85 4.71
CA THR A 16 -3.92 -9.88 3.27
C THR A 16 -2.52 -9.36 2.95
N ASP A 17 -1.63 -10.28 2.61
CA ASP A 17 -0.38 -10.00 1.91
C ASP A 17 -0.57 -10.26 0.42
N VAL A 18 -0.24 -9.33 -0.46
CA VAL A 18 -0.19 -9.61 -1.90
C VAL A 18 1.17 -10.24 -2.24
N GLY A 19 1.29 -11.52 -1.98
CA GLY A 19 2.52 -12.29 -2.01
C GLY A 19 2.85 -12.90 -0.66
N TYR A 20 4.12 -12.89 -0.26
CA TYR A 20 4.73 -13.38 0.97
C TYR A 20 4.52 -14.87 1.23
N THR A 21 3.30 -15.31 1.50
CA THR A 21 2.96 -16.72 1.79
C THR A 21 2.96 -17.62 0.56
N ASP A 22 2.72 -17.04 -0.63
CA ASP A 22 2.75 -17.70 -1.94
C ASP A 22 2.93 -16.62 -3.03
N LEU A 23 2.96 -17.01 -4.30
CA LEU A 23 3.00 -16.08 -5.43
C LEU A 23 1.77 -15.16 -5.43
N GLN A 24 1.94 -13.93 -5.87
CA GLN A 24 0.91 -12.89 -5.81
C GLN A 24 -0.43 -13.35 -6.41
N GLU A 25 -0.39 -14.00 -7.58
CA GLU A 25 -1.60 -14.48 -8.25
C GLU A 25 -2.30 -15.57 -7.45
N GLN A 26 -1.54 -16.46 -6.81
CA GLN A 26 -2.09 -17.53 -5.99
C GLN A 26 -2.74 -16.96 -4.72
N VAL A 27 -2.08 -16.01 -4.08
CA VAL A 27 -2.65 -15.32 -2.91
C VAL A 27 -3.95 -14.60 -3.27
N ILE A 28 -3.95 -13.83 -4.35
CA ILE A 28 -5.15 -13.12 -4.84
C ILE A 28 -6.30 -14.09 -5.09
N TYR A 29 -6.02 -15.21 -5.77
CA TYR A 29 -6.99 -16.26 -6.02
C TYR A 29 -7.52 -16.88 -4.71
N ASN A 30 -6.64 -17.17 -3.77
CA ASN A 30 -7.00 -17.73 -2.47
C ASN A 30 -7.86 -16.76 -1.65
N GLN A 31 -7.52 -15.49 -1.60
CA GLN A 31 -8.30 -14.48 -0.86
C GLN A 31 -9.71 -14.31 -1.44
N ALA A 32 -9.85 -14.30 -2.76
CA ALA A 32 -11.17 -14.30 -3.40
C ALA A 32 -11.99 -15.55 -3.04
N ASN A 33 -11.35 -16.73 -3.00
CA ASN A 33 -12.01 -17.97 -2.58
C ASN A 33 -12.29 -18.04 -1.07
N ASN A 34 -11.51 -17.34 -0.23
CA ASN A 34 -11.82 -17.21 1.20
C ASN A 34 -13.17 -16.52 1.40
N ILE A 35 -13.46 -15.48 0.60
CA ILE A 35 -14.78 -14.82 0.62
C ILE A 35 -15.88 -15.79 0.18
N ARG A 36 -15.69 -16.50 -0.94
CA ARG A 36 -16.64 -17.54 -1.40
C ARG A 36 -16.89 -18.56 -0.30
N ARG A 37 -15.83 -19.05 0.32
CA ARG A 37 -15.91 -20.02 1.42
C ARG A 37 -16.66 -19.50 2.63
N ALA A 38 -16.48 -18.23 2.98
CA ALA A 38 -17.24 -17.59 4.05
C ALA A 38 -18.74 -17.57 3.75
N VAL A 39 -19.12 -17.15 2.53
CA VAL A 39 -20.52 -17.17 2.08
C VAL A 39 -21.11 -18.57 2.19
N GLU A 40 -20.44 -19.59 1.64
CA GLU A 40 -20.91 -20.98 1.68
C GLU A 40 -21.09 -21.52 3.10
N LEU A 41 -20.14 -21.24 3.99
CA LEU A 41 -20.18 -21.73 5.37
C LEU A 41 -21.35 -21.12 6.14
N ILE A 42 -21.55 -19.82 6.00
CA ILE A 42 -22.63 -19.10 6.68
C ILE A 42 -23.99 -19.54 6.15
N GLU A 43 -24.17 -19.63 4.83
CA GLU A 43 -25.42 -20.11 4.23
C GLU A 43 -25.76 -21.54 4.65
N ASN A 44 -24.75 -22.43 4.65
CA ASN A 44 -24.93 -23.80 5.13
C ASN A 44 -25.27 -23.83 6.62
N GLY A 45 -24.67 -22.97 7.43
CA GLY A 45 -25.00 -22.79 8.83
C GLY A 45 -26.44 -22.36 9.05
N ILE A 46 -26.90 -21.36 8.27
CA ILE A 46 -28.31 -20.90 8.31
C ILE A 46 -29.26 -22.03 7.90
N LYS A 47 -28.97 -22.71 6.80
CA LYS A 47 -29.81 -23.80 6.27
C LYS A 47 -29.94 -24.96 7.25
N ASN A 48 -28.86 -25.34 7.91
CA ASN A 48 -28.78 -26.50 8.80
C ASN A 48 -28.95 -26.14 10.28
N ASN A 49 -29.13 -24.86 10.61
CA ASN A 49 -29.24 -24.32 11.97
C ASN A 49 -28.05 -24.74 12.87
N THR A 50 -26.82 -24.60 12.37
CA THR A 50 -25.59 -24.87 13.10
C THR A 50 -24.95 -23.56 13.60
N PRO A 51 -23.98 -23.58 14.56
CA PRO A 51 -23.31 -22.38 15.05
C PRO A 51 -22.70 -21.49 13.96
N GLN A 52 -22.33 -22.06 12.80
CA GLN A 52 -21.79 -21.32 11.67
C GLN A 52 -22.74 -20.29 11.06
N LYS A 53 -24.06 -20.35 11.37
CA LYS A 53 -25.03 -19.28 11.00
C LYS A 53 -24.67 -17.92 11.61
N ASP A 54 -23.99 -17.92 12.75
CA ASP A 54 -23.59 -16.73 13.51
C ASP A 54 -22.15 -16.29 13.23
N LEU A 55 -21.45 -16.97 12.29
CA LEU A 55 -20.14 -16.55 11.83
C LEU A 55 -20.15 -15.12 11.32
N LYS A 56 -19.11 -14.37 11.68
CA LYS A 56 -18.80 -13.08 11.12
C LYS A 56 -17.48 -13.18 10.38
N TRP A 57 -17.44 -12.62 9.17
CA TRP A 57 -16.23 -12.53 8.37
C TRP A 57 -16.03 -11.10 7.89
N ASN A 58 -14.90 -10.52 8.20
CA ASN A 58 -14.55 -9.18 7.75
C ASN A 58 -13.61 -9.27 6.54
N CYS A 59 -14.03 -8.72 5.41
CA CYS A 59 -13.18 -8.52 4.25
C CYS A 59 -12.21 -7.37 4.58
N GLU A 60 -10.98 -7.72 4.96
CA GLU A 60 -9.96 -6.76 5.41
C GLU A 60 -9.66 -5.70 4.36
N THR A 61 -9.62 -6.11 3.09
CA THR A 61 -9.32 -5.21 1.97
C THR A 61 -10.39 -5.32 0.89
N TRP A 62 -10.76 -4.16 0.33
CA TRP A 62 -11.70 -4.13 -0.80
C TRP A 62 -11.14 -4.79 -2.06
N TYR A 63 -9.83 -4.74 -2.25
CA TYR A 63 -9.18 -5.40 -3.39
C TYR A 63 -9.55 -6.88 -3.49
N CYS A 64 -9.59 -7.61 -2.37
CA CYS A 64 -10.00 -9.01 -2.35
C CYS A 64 -11.47 -9.20 -2.78
N VAL A 65 -12.35 -8.26 -2.43
CA VAL A 65 -13.75 -8.25 -2.87
C VAL A 65 -13.86 -8.00 -4.38
N GLU A 66 -13.08 -7.05 -4.92
CA GLU A 66 -13.01 -6.85 -6.38
C GLU A 66 -12.56 -8.14 -7.11
N GLN A 67 -11.56 -8.84 -6.59
CA GLN A 67 -11.10 -10.09 -7.20
C GLN A 67 -12.15 -11.20 -7.08
N PHE A 68 -12.86 -11.28 -5.95
CA PHE A 68 -14.01 -12.17 -5.81
C PHE A 68 -15.08 -11.86 -6.86
N PHE A 69 -15.45 -10.60 -7.05
CA PHE A 69 -16.46 -10.19 -8.04
C PHE A 69 -16.07 -10.51 -9.48
N LYS A 70 -14.78 -10.48 -9.83
CA LYS A 70 -14.30 -10.90 -11.15
C LYS A 70 -14.47 -12.39 -11.42
N MET A 71 -14.54 -13.20 -10.36
CA MET A 71 -14.62 -14.65 -10.45
C MET A 71 -16.03 -15.19 -10.12
N ALA A 72 -16.83 -14.40 -9.43
CA ALA A 72 -18.13 -14.81 -8.92
C ALA A 72 -19.22 -14.75 -10.00
N THR A 73 -20.17 -15.67 -9.92
CA THR A 73 -21.44 -15.57 -10.64
C THR A 73 -22.32 -14.48 -10.02
N GLU A 74 -23.32 -14.00 -10.74
CA GLU A 74 -24.28 -13.02 -10.19
C GLU A 74 -25.01 -13.57 -8.95
N GLU A 75 -25.37 -14.85 -8.93
CA GLU A 75 -25.97 -15.50 -7.76
C GLU A 75 -25.04 -15.47 -6.53
N GLU A 76 -23.74 -15.69 -6.72
CA GLU A 76 -22.75 -15.60 -5.63
C GLU A 76 -22.62 -14.15 -5.11
N LYS A 77 -22.67 -13.16 -5.99
CA LYS A 77 -22.64 -11.73 -5.59
C LYS A 77 -23.91 -11.34 -4.84
N GLU A 78 -25.09 -11.78 -5.28
CA GLU A 78 -26.36 -11.57 -4.57
C GLU A 78 -26.30 -12.14 -3.15
N LYS A 79 -25.86 -13.39 -2.99
CA LYS A 79 -25.69 -14.03 -1.68
C LYS A 79 -24.69 -13.28 -0.79
N PHE A 80 -23.59 -12.84 -1.37
CA PHE A 80 -22.61 -12.04 -0.66
C PHE A 80 -23.23 -10.76 -0.09
N PHE A 81 -23.92 -9.97 -0.93
CA PHE A 81 -24.56 -8.72 -0.49
C PHE A 81 -25.70 -8.96 0.51
N ASP A 82 -26.44 -10.07 0.38
CA ASP A 82 -27.43 -10.48 1.35
C ASP A 82 -26.82 -10.74 2.73
N LEU A 83 -25.67 -11.40 2.80
CA LEU A 83 -24.96 -11.64 4.04
C LEU A 83 -24.31 -10.37 4.61
N VAL A 84 -23.90 -9.43 3.76
CA VAL A 84 -23.49 -8.10 4.21
C VAL A 84 -24.65 -7.37 4.89
N LYS A 85 -25.84 -7.34 4.26
CA LYS A 85 -27.06 -6.72 4.82
C LYS A 85 -27.52 -7.39 6.12
N LYS A 86 -27.31 -8.70 6.26
CA LYS A 86 -27.61 -9.46 7.50
C LYS A 86 -26.54 -9.26 8.59
N GLY A 87 -25.45 -8.60 8.28
CA GLY A 87 -24.34 -8.38 9.23
C GLY A 87 -23.49 -9.62 9.51
N ASN A 88 -23.48 -10.62 8.61
CA ASN A 88 -22.58 -11.76 8.69
C ASN A 88 -21.23 -11.47 8.01
N ILE A 89 -21.23 -10.65 6.95
CA ILE A 89 -20.02 -10.22 6.26
C ILE A 89 -19.82 -8.73 6.51
N GLY A 90 -18.65 -8.38 7.04
CA GLY A 90 -18.20 -7.01 7.24
C GLY A 90 -17.35 -6.55 6.05
N LEU A 91 -17.49 -5.27 5.70
CA LEU A 91 -16.71 -4.64 4.63
C LEU A 91 -15.79 -3.58 5.20
N SER A 92 -14.61 -3.48 4.62
CA SER A 92 -13.61 -2.48 4.96
C SER A 92 -13.38 -1.55 3.78
N ALA A 93 -13.40 -0.23 4.04
CA ALA A 93 -13.06 0.79 3.05
C ALA A 93 -11.56 0.90 2.78
N ASN A 94 -10.74 0.05 3.38
CA ASN A 94 -9.33 -0.07 3.05
C ASN A 94 -9.18 -0.86 1.74
N TYR A 95 -8.55 -0.25 0.73
CA TYR A 95 -8.35 -0.93 -0.55
C TYR A 95 -7.32 -2.05 -0.46
N LEU A 96 -6.15 -1.75 0.11
CA LEU A 96 -5.06 -2.66 0.48
C LEU A 96 -4.31 -2.09 1.68
N ASN A 97 -3.49 -2.87 2.35
CA ASN A 97 -2.57 -2.36 3.36
C ASN A 97 -1.39 -1.69 2.67
N PHE A 98 -1.22 -0.38 2.88
CA PHE A 98 -0.27 0.44 2.13
C PHE A 98 0.83 1.00 3.02
N ASN A 99 2.03 1.09 2.46
CA ASN A 99 3.04 2.02 2.93
C ASN A 99 2.77 3.46 2.43
N ASP A 100 3.65 4.41 2.80
CA ASP A 100 3.52 5.82 2.44
C ASP A 100 3.70 6.14 0.95
N LEU A 101 3.94 5.15 0.09
CA LEU A 101 4.08 5.35 -1.36
C LEU A 101 2.74 5.44 -2.10
N ALA A 102 1.63 5.02 -1.49
CA ALA A 102 0.33 4.97 -2.17
C ALA A 102 -0.04 6.32 -2.78
N ASP A 103 -0.43 6.33 -4.07
CA ASP A 103 -0.97 7.52 -4.72
C ASP A 103 -2.40 7.77 -4.24
N CYS A 104 -2.55 8.76 -3.38
CA CYS A 104 -3.82 9.04 -2.70
C CYS A 104 -4.96 9.43 -3.65
N LYS A 105 -4.66 9.95 -4.86
CA LYS A 105 -5.69 10.23 -5.87
C LYS A 105 -6.39 8.91 -6.27
N TYR A 106 -5.62 7.90 -6.67
CA TYR A 106 -6.17 6.62 -7.10
C TYR A 106 -6.77 5.82 -5.94
N LEU A 107 -6.19 5.92 -4.75
CA LEU A 107 -6.80 5.33 -3.55
C LEU A 107 -8.18 5.93 -3.27
N LYS A 108 -8.32 7.25 -3.37
CA LYS A 108 -9.59 7.94 -3.20
C LYS A 108 -10.63 7.50 -4.24
N GLU A 109 -10.23 7.38 -5.50
CA GLU A 109 -11.07 6.88 -6.60
C GLU A 109 -11.51 5.44 -6.35
N LYS A 110 -10.61 4.55 -5.89
CA LYS A 110 -10.97 3.16 -5.55
C LYS A 110 -11.99 3.08 -4.40
N ILE A 111 -11.83 3.90 -3.36
CA ILE A 111 -12.80 3.95 -2.25
C ILE A 111 -14.14 4.52 -2.75
N HIS A 112 -14.10 5.52 -3.62
CA HIS A 112 -15.32 6.08 -4.22
C HIS A 112 -16.09 5.03 -5.02
N THR A 113 -15.43 4.33 -5.94
CA THR A 113 -16.03 3.24 -6.73
C THR A 113 -16.62 2.14 -5.84
N MET A 114 -15.93 1.77 -4.77
CA MET A 114 -16.46 0.85 -3.77
C MET A 114 -17.78 1.34 -3.17
N GLN A 115 -17.85 2.64 -2.77
CA GLN A 115 -19.06 3.22 -2.20
C GLN A 115 -20.21 3.24 -3.22
N GLU A 116 -19.92 3.47 -4.51
CA GLU A 116 -20.92 3.42 -5.58
C GLU A 116 -21.48 2.00 -5.74
N ILE A 117 -20.62 0.99 -5.88
CA ILE A 117 -21.02 -0.42 -6.01
C ILE A 117 -21.88 -0.86 -4.82
N CYS A 118 -21.46 -0.51 -3.61
CA CYS A 118 -22.22 -0.83 -2.40
C CYS A 118 -23.51 -0.02 -2.28
N GLY A 119 -23.49 1.26 -2.70
CA GLY A 119 -24.65 2.15 -2.72
C GLY A 119 -25.77 1.65 -3.62
N GLU A 120 -25.46 1.04 -4.77
CA GLU A 120 -26.43 0.37 -5.64
C GLU A 120 -27.18 -0.77 -4.91
N GLN A 121 -26.54 -1.34 -3.91
CA GLN A 121 -27.14 -2.37 -3.04
C GLN A 121 -27.78 -1.82 -1.79
N GLY A 122 -27.84 -0.48 -1.61
CA GLY A 122 -28.35 0.18 -0.40
C GLY A 122 -27.42 0.04 0.81
N ILE A 123 -26.13 -0.21 0.60
CA ILE A 123 -25.10 -0.38 1.63
C ILE A 123 -24.19 0.85 1.62
N GLN A 124 -23.93 1.44 2.78
CA GLN A 124 -22.90 2.46 2.99
C GLN A 124 -21.82 1.90 3.89
N ILE A 125 -20.57 1.92 3.42
CA ILE A 125 -19.42 1.45 4.20
C ILE A 125 -18.84 2.62 4.99
N LYS A 126 -18.98 2.56 6.31
CA LYS A 126 -18.50 3.59 7.25
C LYS A 126 -17.21 3.19 7.97
N THR A 127 -16.73 1.99 7.73
CA THR A 127 -15.65 1.40 8.51
C THR A 127 -14.52 0.92 7.61
N ALA A 128 -13.31 0.99 8.15
CA ALA A 128 -12.10 0.43 7.54
C ALA A 128 -11.30 -0.34 8.59
N MET A 129 -10.49 -1.29 8.16
CA MET A 129 -9.43 -1.86 8.99
C MET A 129 -8.12 -1.89 8.20
N ILE A 130 -7.04 -1.76 8.96
CA ILE A 130 -5.67 -1.90 8.46
C ILE A 130 -4.95 -2.85 9.39
N ALA A 131 -4.24 -3.80 8.83
CA ALA A 131 -3.48 -4.77 9.59
C ALA A 131 -2.02 -4.80 9.14
N ASP A 132 -1.14 -5.26 10.03
CA ASP A 132 0.29 -5.48 9.87
C ASP A 132 1.13 -4.20 9.91
N ILE A 133 0.77 -3.16 9.18
CA ILE A 133 1.53 -1.90 9.10
C ILE A 133 1.40 -1.05 10.37
N ASN A 134 2.50 -0.36 10.72
CA ASN A 134 2.61 0.42 11.96
C ASN A 134 2.42 1.92 11.77
N GLY A 135 2.06 2.36 10.58
CA GLY A 135 1.82 3.75 10.25
C GLY A 135 0.84 3.90 9.10
N ILE A 136 0.27 5.10 9.00
CA ILE A 136 -0.75 5.41 8.00
C ILE A 136 -0.54 6.85 7.56
N SER A 137 -0.51 7.08 6.24
CA SER A 137 -0.36 8.42 5.71
C SER A 137 -1.59 9.29 5.95
N MET A 138 -1.38 10.61 6.09
CA MET A 138 -2.48 11.58 6.17
C MET A 138 -3.35 11.54 4.91
N GLY A 139 -2.76 11.25 3.75
CA GLY A 139 -3.51 11.09 2.50
C GLY A 139 -4.49 9.91 2.51
N GLN A 140 -4.13 8.77 3.15
CA GLN A 140 -5.05 7.66 3.34
C GLN A 140 -6.20 8.03 4.28
N ARG A 141 -5.91 8.74 5.39
CA ARG A 141 -6.95 9.30 6.28
C ARG A 141 -7.92 10.19 5.49
N ASP A 142 -7.39 11.12 4.71
CA ASP A 142 -8.22 12.08 3.97
C ASP A 142 -9.06 11.39 2.89
N ALA A 143 -8.50 10.41 2.19
CA ALA A 143 -9.24 9.59 1.24
C ALA A 143 -10.42 8.83 1.89
N MET A 144 -10.24 8.31 3.11
CA MET A 144 -11.31 7.67 3.88
C MET A 144 -12.38 8.69 4.31
N ILE A 145 -11.99 9.80 4.92
CA ILE A 145 -12.90 10.85 5.39
C ILE A 145 -13.74 11.42 4.23
N GLU A 146 -13.11 11.70 3.09
CA GLU A 146 -13.78 12.27 1.93
C GLU A 146 -14.80 11.31 1.30
N ASN A 147 -14.65 10.00 1.51
CA ASN A 147 -15.56 8.96 1.08
C ASN A 147 -16.54 8.49 2.18
N GLY A 148 -16.68 9.24 3.29
CA GLY A 148 -17.67 8.97 4.30
C GLY A 148 -17.33 7.87 5.29
N VAL A 149 -16.06 7.46 5.38
CA VAL A 149 -15.60 6.53 6.43
C VAL A 149 -15.52 7.26 7.75
N GLU A 150 -16.11 6.67 8.79
CA GLU A 150 -16.24 7.25 10.12
C GLU A 150 -15.34 6.55 11.16
N PHE A 151 -14.97 5.29 10.90
CA PHE A 151 -14.21 4.45 11.82
C PHE A 151 -13.09 3.68 11.14
N LEU A 152 -11.92 3.68 11.76
CA LEU A 152 -10.74 2.90 11.36
C LEU A 152 -10.29 2.02 12.53
N TYR A 153 -10.24 0.72 12.31
CA TYR A 153 -9.64 -0.25 13.22
C TYR A 153 -8.24 -0.59 12.73
N THR A 154 -7.20 -0.32 13.53
CA THR A 154 -5.82 -0.63 13.18
C THR A 154 -5.29 -1.78 14.01
N ASN A 155 -4.64 -2.74 13.36
CA ASN A 155 -3.88 -3.82 13.96
C ASN A 155 -2.46 -3.77 13.42
N ILE A 156 -1.49 -4.07 14.23
CA ILE A 156 -0.08 -3.98 13.86
C ILE A 156 0.62 -5.33 13.90
N HIS A 157 1.81 -5.36 13.32
CA HIS A 157 2.79 -6.42 13.54
C HIS A 157 3.79 -5.98 14.62
N THR A 158 3.76 -6.64 15.77
CA THR A 158 4.54 -6.23 16.94
C THR A 158 6.06 -6.39 16.78
N HIS A 159 6.53 -7.13 15.77
CA HIS A 159 7.95 -7.32 15.48
C HIS A 159 8.58 -6.17 14.69
N HIS A 160 7.78 -5.33 14.01
CA HIS A 160 8.25 -4.30 13.09
C HIS A 160 8.22 -2.88 13.63
N GLY A 161 7.68 -2.66 14.81
CA GLY A 161 7.64 -1.33 15.37
C GLY A 161 6.69 -1.19 16.55
N MET A 162 6.45 0.07 16.91
CA MET A 162 5.62 0.44 18.04
C MET A 162 4.17 0.64 17.60
N TYR A 163 3.26 0.57 18.56
CA TYR A 163 1.88 0.97 18.36
C TYR A 163 1.82 2.44 17.94
N PRO A 164 0.93 2.81 16.99
CA PRO A 164 0.68 4.20 16.66
C PRO A 164 0.43 5.02 17.92
N LEU A 165 1.10 6.17 18.03
CA LEU A 165 1.05 7.04 19.20
C LEU A 165 1.48 6.37 20.53
N TYR A 166 2.23 5.26 20.46
CA TYR A 166 2.64 4.44 21.61
C TYR A 166 1.46 3.94 22.48
N GLN A 167 0.30 3.72 21.86
CA GLN A 167 -0.93 3.32 22.55
C GLN A 167 -1.58 2.13 21.84
N ASN A 168 -1.93 1.11 22.61
CA ASN A 168 -2.73 -0.03 22.17
C ASN A 168 -4.05 -0.10 22.94
N GLN A 169 -5.05 -0.74 22.37
CA GLN A 169 -6.39 -0.84 22.93
C GLN A 169 -6.95 0.53 23.37
N LYS A 170 -6.69 1.56 22.57
CA LYS A 170 -7.14 2.92 22.87
C LYS A 170 -7.65 3.63 21.62
N PRO A 171 -8.75 4.38 21.74
CA PRO A 171 -9.27 5.21 20.66
C PRO A 171 -8.62 6.60 20.62
N TYR A 172 -8.68 7.21 19.46
CA TYR A 172 -8.46 8.64 19.26
C TYR A 172 -9.26 9.11 18.05
N PHE A 173 -9.49 10.42 17.96
CA PHE A 173 -10.03 11.06 16.76
C PHE A 173 -8.91 11.65 15.94
N TRP A 174 -8.74 11.18 14.71
CA TRP A 174 -7.73 11.71 13.80
C TRP A 174 -8.34 12.79 12.93
N GLU A 175 -8.04 14.05 13.29
CA GLU A 175 -8.61 15.22 12.64
C GLU A 175 -7.76 15.67 11.45
N ASN A 176 -8.42 16.02 10.35
CA ASN A 176 -7.76 16.58 9.17
C ASN A 176 -7.71 18.11 9.22
N GLU A 177 -7.13 18.75 8.18
CA GLU A 177 -7.01 20.21 8.11
C GLU A 177 -8.35 20.94 8.03
N ASP A 178 -9.41 20.29 7.53
CA ASP A 178 -10.77 20.82 7.47
C ASP A 178 -11.56 20.64 8.78
N GLY A 179 -10.95 20.06 9.81
CA GLY A 179 -11.59 19.77 11.10
C GLY A 179 -12.50 18.53 11.08
N LYS A 180 -12.50 17.74 10.00
CA LYS A 180 -13.22 16.47 9.93
C LYS A 180 -12.44 15.40 10.65
N ARG A 181 -13.14 14.46 11.27
CA ARG A 181 -12.54 13.45 12.16
C ARG A 181 -12.84 12.04 11.71
N LEU A 182 -11.83 11.21 11.76
CA LEU A 182 -11.90 9.76 11.68
C LEU A 182 -11.72 9.19 13.09
N MET A 183 -12.68 8.45 13.60
CA MET A 183 -12.51 7.70 14.85
C MET A 183 -11.55 6.54 14.57
N VAL A 184 -10.47 6.42 15.34
CA VAL A 184 -9.51 5.33 15.20
C VAL A 184 -9.45 4.54 16.49
N TRP A 185 -9.44 3.22 16.37
CA TRP A 185 -9.11 2.33 17.46
C TRP A 185 -7.77 1.66 17.17
N ASN A 186 -6.76 1.94 18.01
CA ASN A 186 -5.51 1.19 17.96
C ASN A 186 -5.71 -0.15 18.65
N GLY A 187 -5.76 -1.21 17.85
CA GLY A 187 -5.80 -2.58 18.34
C GLY A 187 -4.42 -3.12 18.71
N GLU A 188 -4.32 -4.41 18.82
CA GLU A 188 -3.08 -5.15 19.05
C GLU A 188 -2.61 -5.85 17.78
N HIS A 189 -1.81 -6.90 17.94
CA HIS A 189 -1.42 -7.74 16.81
C HIS A 189 -2.67 -8.36 16.15
N TYR A 190 -2.72 -8.33 14.83
CA TYR A 190 -3.89 -8.75 14.03
C TYR A 190 -4.30 -10.22 14.20
N ASN A 191 -3.47 -11.06 14.84
CA ASN A 191 -3.80 -12.44 15.18
C ASN A 191 -3.71 -12.75 16.70
N LEU A 192 -3.82 -11.75 17.55
CA LEU A 192 -3.75 -11.97 18.99
C LEU A 192 -4.80 -12.95 19.49
N GLY A 193 -6.01 -12.93 18.94
CA GLY A 193 -7.05 -13.89 19.27
C GLY A 193 -6.66 -15.34 18.96
N ASN A 194 -5.86 -15.57 17.92
CA ASN A 194 -5.28 -16.89 17.67
C ASN A 194 -4.32 -17.28 18.80
N ALA A 195 -3.48 -16.35 19.26
CA ALA A 195 -2.55 -16.58 20.38
C ALA A 195 -3.27 -16.80 21.72
N LEU A 196 -4.39 -16.15 21.96
CA LEU A 196 -5.22 -16.39 23.15
C LEU A 196 -5.87 -17.79 23.13
N GLY A 197 -5.98 -18.42 21.98
CA GLY A 197 -6.57 -19.74 21.83
C GLY A 197 -8.05 -19.74 21.38
N ILE A 198 -8.54 -18.65 20.83
CA ILE A 198 -9.92 -18.57 20.26
C ILE A 198 -10.11 -19.58 19.11
N VAL A 199 -9.03 -19.94 18.43
CA VAL A 199 -9.04 -20.93 17.36
C VAL A 199 -8.86 -22.33 17.94
N LEU A 200 -9.92 -22.90 18.49
CA LEU A 200 -9.94 -24.30 18.87
C LEU A 200 -10.13 -25.15 17.60
N ASN A 201 -9.13 -25.90 17.25
CA ASN A 201 -9.16 -26.73 16.03
C ASN A 201 -8.69 -28.15 16.36
N LYS A 202 -9.33 -29.16 15.76
CA LYS A 202 -8.87 -30.55 15.80
C LYS A 202 -7.55 -30.75 15.06
N ASN A 203 -7.17 -29.82 14.21
CA ASN A 203 -5.90 -29.81 13.53
C ASN A 203 -4.95 -28.88 14.28
N VAL A 204 -3.75 -29.35 14.59
CA VAL A 204 -2.70 -28.53 15.22
C VAL A 204 -2.51 -27.28 14.38
N ASN A 205 -2.72 -26.15 14.99
CA ASN A 205 -2.19 -24.93 14.42
C ASN A 205 -0.94 -24.53 15.22
N PHE A 206 -0.03 -23.88 14.52
CA PHE A 206 1.24 -23.42 15.07
C PHE A 206 1.07 -22.64 16.38
N MET A 207 0.07 -21.79 16.47
CA MET A 207 -0.20 -20.96 17.64
C MET A 207 -0.62 -21.80 18.85
N THR A 208 -1.59 -22.69 18.66
CA THR A 208 -2.07 -23.53 19.76
C THR A 208 -0.97 -24.43 20.31
N GLU A 209 -0.17 -25.06 19.44
CA GLU A 209 0.89 -25.96 19.86
C GLU A 209 2.06 -25.22 20.52
N ASN A 210 2.51 -24.13 19.92
CA ASN A 210 3.68 -23.41 20.42
C ASN A 210 3.41 -22.56 21.66
N TYR A 211 2.23 -21.94 21.77
CA TYR A 211 1.93 -21.05 22.89
C TYR A 211 1.27 -21.77 24.06
N PHE A 212 0.50 -22.81 23.82
CA PHE A 212 -0.27 -23.45 24.88
C PHE A 212 0.16 -24.89 25.20
N GLY A 213 1.05 -25.47 24.39
CA GLY A 213 1.55 -26.84 24.59
C GLY A 213 0.45 -27.91 24.56
N LYS A 214 -0.74 -27.60 24.00
CA LYS A 214 -1.89 -28.50 23.94
C LYS A 214 -1.99 -29.16 22.58
N LYS A 215 -2.19 -30.45 22.60
CA LYS A 215 -2.40 -31.24 21.38
C LYS A 215 -3.87 -31.29 21.01
N ASN A 216 -4.12 -31.59 19.75
CA ASN A 216 -5.47 -31.79 19.21
C ASN A 216 -6.28 -32.85 19.97
N GLY A 217 -7.59 -32.60 20.02
CA GLY A 217 -8.55 -33.51 20.61
C GLY A 217 -8.93 -33.23 22.05
N ASP A 218 -8.14 -32.43 22.78
CA ASP A 218 -8.48 -31.97 24.14
C ASP A 218 -9.20 -30.61 24.10
N VAL A 219 -10.41 -30.59 23.53
CA VAL A 219 -11.21 -29.35 23.40
C VAL A 219 -11.50 -28.73 24.79
N ALA A 220 -11.79 -29.54 25.81
CA ALA A 220 -12.06 -29.05 27.16
C ALA A 220 -10.83 -28.33 27.74
N GLY A 221 -9.65 -28.95 27.66
CA GLY A 221 -8.40 -28.32 28.10
C GLY A 221 -8.00 -27.10 27.30
N LEU A 222 -8.29 -27.06 26.00
CA LEU A 222 -8.07 -25.88 25.14
C LEU A 222 -8.98 -24.72 25.54
N LEU A 223 -10.26 -25.01 25.85
CA LEU A 223 -11.23 -24.01 26.32
C LEU A 223 -10.84 -23.41 27.67
N GLU A 224 -10.34 -24.24 28.61
CA GLU A 224 -9.81 -23.77 29.90
C GLU A 224 -8.57 -22.89 29.73
N ASN A 225 -7.70 -23.22 28.80
CA ASN A 225 -6.55 -22.38 28.47
C ASN A 225 -6.96 -21.04 27.85
N LEU A 226 -7.94 -21.03 26.93
CA LEU A 226 -8.51 -19.80 26.40
C LEU A 226 -9.04 -18.91 27.53
N HIS A 227 -9.84 -19.46 28.45
CA HIS A 227 -10.34 -18.73 29.60
C HIS A 227 -9.21 -18.17 30.47
N THR A 228 -8.18 -18.97 30.74
CA THR A 228 -7.03 -18.57 31.57
C THR A 228 -6.26 -17.42 30.88
N ASN A 229 -5.97 -17.54 29.60
CA ASN A 229 -5.21 -16.54 28.86
C ASN A 229 -5.98 -15.23 28.73
N LEU A 230 -7.27 -15.33 28.40
CA LEU A 230 -8.14 -14.16 28.28
C LEU A 230 -8.28 -13.44 29.62
N SER A 231 -8.52 -14.19 30.73
CA SER A 231 -8.61 -13.62 32.06
C SER A 231 -7.32 -12.96 32.52
N ALA A 232 -6.16 -13.50 32.14
CA ALA A 232 -4.86 -12.89 32.40
C ALA A 232 -4.70 -11.57 31.66
N SER A 233 -5.04 -11.53 30.38
CA SER A 233 -5.00 -10.31 29.55
C SER A 233 -5.97 -9.24 30.07
N ILE A 234 -7.20 -9.62 30.36
CA ILE A 234 -8.21 -8.71 30.93
C ILE A 234 -7.70 -8.11 32.25
N LYS A 235 -7.17 -8.94 33.15
CA LYS A 235 -6.64 -8.49 34.43
C LYS A 235 -5.50 -7.50 34.25
N GLU A 236 -4.58 -7.74 33.32
CA GLU A 236 -3.47 -6.83 33.01
C GLU A 236 -3.98 -5.47 32.56
N TYR A 237 -4.97 -5.42 31.64
CA TYR A 237 -5.59 -4.17 31.20
C TYR A 237 -6.30 -3.44 32.34
N GLU A 238 -7.05 -4.13 33.18
CA GLU A 238 -7.73 -3.54 34.33
C GLU A 238 -6.74 -2.95 35.34
N GLU A 239 -5.66 -3.67 35.64
CA GLU A 239 -4.58 -3.21 36.55
C GLU A 239 -3.85 -1.99 35.99
N ASN A 240 -3.76 -1.86 34.68
CA ASN A 240 -3.17 -0.70 33.97
C ASN A 240 -4.18 0.44 33.75
N GLY A 241 -5.37 0.38 34.36
CA GLY A 241 -6.35 1.48 34.31
C GLY A 241 -7.15 1.57 33.02
N TYR A 242 -7.34 0.46 32.32
CA TYR A 242 -8.19 0.40 31.14
C TYR A 242 -9.62 0.86 31.47
N PRO A 243 -10.16 1.87 30.74
CA PRO A 243 -11.38 2.53 31.17
C PRO A 243 -12.68 1.82 30.75
N TYR A 244 -12.62 0.95 29.72
CA TYR A 244 -13.80 0.39 29.08
C TYR A 244 -14.25 -0.94 29.71
N ASP A 245 -15.52 -1.27 29.47
CA ASP A 245 -16.16 -2.53 29.91
C ASP A 245 -16.07 -3.64 28.86
N PHE A 246 -15.34 -3.41 27.77
CA PHE A 246 -15.14 -4.34 26.66
C PHE A 246 -13.66 -4.48 26.30
N TYR A 247 -13.33 -5.58 25.63
CA TYR A 247 -12.01 -5.87 25.06
C TYR A 247 -12.17 -6.25 23.59
N ILE A 248 -11.27 -5.77 22.74
CA ILE A 248 -11.31 -6.06 21.30
C ILE A 248 -10.10 -6.91 20.93
N THR A 249 -10.33 -7.98 20.20
CA THR A 249 -9.25 -8.83 19.66
C THR A 249 -9.55 -9.25 18.22
N SER A 250 -8.51 -9.58 17.48
CA SER A 250 -8.63 -10.05 16.09
C SER A 250 -8.17 -11.48 15.95
N VAL A 251 -8.81 -12.21 15.05
CA VAL A 251 -8.42 -13.54 14.62
C VAL A 251 -8.17 -13.51 13.13
N SER A 252 -6.96 -13.84 12.71
CA SER A 252 -6.58 -13.95 11.30
C SER A 252 -6.67 -15.40 10.84
N GLY A 253 -7.74 -15.71 10.09
CA GLY A 253 -7.98 -17.01 9.48
C GLY A 253 -7.84 -18.22 10.41
N VAL A 254 -7.42 -19.33 9.85
CA VAL A 254 -7.19 -20.59 10.60
C VAL A 254 -5.88 -20.54 11.38
N PHE A 255 -4.88 -19.82 10.83
CA PHE A 255 -3.49 -20.01 11.24
C PHE A 255 -2.70 -18.69 11.28
N SER A 256 -2.61 -17.99 10.17
CA SER A 256 -1.85 -16.77 10.01
C SER A 256 -2.30 -16.00 8.74
N ASP A 257 -1.36 -15.36 8.06
CA ASP A 257 -1.58 -14.51 6.90
C ASP A 257 -2.16 -15.31 5.71
N ASN A 258 -3.03 -14.69 4.95
CA ASN A 258 -3.71 -15.26 3.77
C ASN A 258 -4.48 -16.57 4.04
N ALA A 259 -4.70 -16.92 5.30
CA ALA A 259 -5.37 -18.15 5.67
C ALA A 259 -6.91 -18.08 5.45
N PRO A 260 -7.56 -19.22 5.16
CA PRO A 260 -9.01 -19.25 5.00
C PRO A 260 -9.75 -18.99 6.31
N ILE A 261 -11.05 -18.72 6.19
CA ILE A 261 -11.97 -18.63 7.32
C ILE A 261 -11.91 -19.89 8.20
N ASN A 262 -11.90 -19.68 9.51
CA ASN A 262 -12.00 -20.79 10.47
C ASN A 262 -13.45 -21.00 10.94
N PRO A 263 -14.15 -22.05 10.50
CA PRO A 263 -15.53 -22.30 10.92
C PRO A 263 -15.66 -22.66 12.41
N ALA A 264 -14.59 -23.17 13.02
CA ALA A 264 -14.62 -23.60 14.43
C ALA A 264 -14.70 -22.43 15.43
N ILE A 265 -14.50 -21.19 15.01
CA ILE A 265 -14.66 -20.02 15.88
C ILE A 265 -16.09 -19.90 16.41
N ALA A 266 -17.10 -20.23 15.58
CA ALA A 266 -18.49 -20.20 16.01
C ALA A 266 -18.75 -21.19 17.16
N ASP A 267 -18.26 -22.42 17.00
CA ASP A 267 -18.37 -23.45 18.04
C ASP A 267 -17.61 -23.04 19.30
N THR A 268 -16.42 -22.43 19.15
CA THR A 268 -15.61 -21.94 20.29
C THR A 268 -16.34 -20.87 21.08
N VAL A 269 -16.93 -19.89 20.40
CA VAL A 269 -17.68 -18.81 21.04
C VAL A 269 -18.90 -19.34 21.77
N GLU A 270 -19.66 -20.25 21.14
CA GLU A 270 -20.81 -20.89 21.76
C GLU A 270 -20.42 -21.64 23.05
N LEU A 271 -19.44 -22.55 22.96
CA LEU A 271 -18.96 -23.35 24.10
C LEU A 271 -18.35 -22.48 25.20
N PHE A 272 -17.63 -21.44 24.85
CA PHE A 272 -17.06 -20.51 25.83
C PHE A 272 -18.17 -19.77 26.60
N ASN A 273 -19.14 -19.23 25.86
CA ASN A 273 -20.25 -18.48 26.46
C ASN A 273 -21.15 -19.37 27.33
N GLU A 274 -21.38 -20.63 26.92
CA GLU A 274 -22.09 -21.59 27.78
C GLU A 274 -21.40 -21.85 29.11
N LYS A 275 -20.05 -21.91 29.11
CA LYS A 275 -19.27 -22.26 30.30
C LYS A 275 -18.87 -21.06 31.13
N TYR A 276 -18.49 -19.94 30.50
CA TYR A 276 -17.87 -18.78 31.14
C TYR A 276 -18.60 -17.46 30.92
N GLY A 277 -19.71 -17.46 30.18
CA GLY A 277 -20.44 -16.25 29.79
C GLY A 277 -20.95 -15.39 30.94
N GLU A 278 -21.15 -15.97 32.15
CA GLU A 278 -21.48 -15.18 33.34
C GLU A 278 -20.32 -14.28 33.80
N GLU A 279 -19.08 -14.67 33.51
CA GLU A 279 -17.89 -13.89 33.84
C GLU A 279 -17.56 -12.89 32.72
N VAL A 280 -17.43 -13.38 31.49
CA VAL A 280 -17.09 -12.62 30.26
C VAL A 280 -17.78 -13.25 29.08
N THR A 281 -18.49 -12.46 28.29
CA THR A 281 -19.18 -12.92 27.08
C THR A 281 -18.38 -12.58 25.83
N MET A 282 -18.21 -13.55 24.93
CA MET A 282 -17.58 -13.36 23.63
C MET A 282 -18.61 -13.10 22.54
N HIS A 283 -18.30 -12.16 21.63
CA HIS A 283 -19.11 -11.82 20.46
C HIS A 283 -18.24 -11.75 19.23
N MET A 284 -18.54 -12.52 18.19
CA MET A 284 -18.04 -12.23 16.85
C MET A 284 -18.75 -10.99 16.33
N VAL A 285 -18.01 -10.05 15.75
CA VAL A 285 -18.55 -8.80 15.22
C VAL A 285 -18.01 -8.48 13.83
N THR A 286 -18.84 -7.83 13.03
CA THR A 286 -18.34 -7.10 11.85
C THR A 286 -17.76 -5.76 12.28
N LEU A 287 -16.95 -5.14 11.42
CA LEU A 287 -16.41 -3.80 11.68
C LEU A 287 -17.52 -2.77 11.93
N GLN A 288 -18.63 -2.88 11.20
CA GLN A 288 -19.79 -2.01 11.38
C GLN A 288 -20.44 -2.23 12.77
N GLU A 289 -20.68 -3.48 13.15
CA GLU A 289 -21.20 -3.81 14.48
C GLU A 289 -20.25 -3.36 15.60
N LEU A 290 -18.94 -3.53 15.41
CA LEU A 290 -17.93 -3.04 16.36
C LEU A 290 -18.05 -1.53 16.55
N TYR A 291 -18.05 -0.78 15.45
CA TYR A 291 -18.18 0.67 15.46
C TYR A 291 -19.46 1.11 16.22
N GLU A 292 -20.59 0.52 15.90
CA GLU A 292 -21.87 0.84 16.54
C GLU A 292 -21.89 0.56 18.04
N ARG A 293 -21.23 -0.50 18.49
CA ARG A 293 -21.13 -0.86 19.91
C ARG A 293 -20.23 0.04 20.73
N ILE A 294 -19.16 0.59 20.12
CA ILE A 294 -18.13 1.33 20.86
C ILE A 294 -18.19 2.85 20.67
N ARG A 295 -18.74 3.37 19.58
CA ARG A 295 -18.66 4.80 19.22
C ARG A 295 -19.16 5.74 20.32
N ASP A 296 -20.26 5.39 20.99
CA ASP A 296 -20.84 6.23 22.04
C ASP A 296 -20.08 6.10 23.38
N LYS A 297 -19.27 5.06 23.57
CA LYS A 297 -18.45 4.81 24.75
C LYS A 297 -17.11 5.54 24.74
N VAL A 298 -16.71 6.13 23.61
CA VAL A 298 -15.35 6.68 23.38
C VAL A 298 -15.37 8.16 22.93
N GLN A 299 -16.44 8.88 23.17
CA GLN A 299 -16.61 10.28 22.72
C GLN A 299 -15.61 11.25 23.36
N ASP A 300 -15.02 10.87 24.50
CA ASP A 300 -14.01 11.63 25.24
C ASP A 300 -12.57 11.31 24.79
N ALA A 301 -12.42 10.48 23.76
CA ALA A 301 -11.10 10.13 23.22
C ALA A 301 -10.32 11.36 22.73
N PRO A 302 -8.98 11.36 22.86
CA PRO A 302 -8.15 12.49 22.46
C PRO A 302 -8.21 12.76 20.96
N VAL A 303 -8.01 14.02 20.57
CA VAL A 303 -7.90 14.43 19.16
C VAL A 303 -6.44 14.52 18.77
N TYR A 304 -6.08 13.86 17.67
CA TYR A 304 -4.74 13.88 17.09
C TYR A 304 -4.78 14.52 15.68
N ARG A 305 -3.78 15.34 15.33
CA ARG A 305 -3.71 16.08 14.06
C ARG A 305 -2.44 15.80 13.26
N GLY A 306 -1.48 15.08 13.83
CA GLY A 306 -0.18 14.84 13.22
C GLY A 306 -0.18 13.68 12.21
N ALA A 307 0.99 13.45 11.61
CA ALA A 307 1.27 12.25 10.82
C ALA A 307 1.54 11.05 11.73
N ILE A 308 1.22 9.87 11.26
CA ILE A 308 1.59 8.59 11.87
C ILE A 308 2.58 7.94 10.93
N ASN A 309 3.87 8.05 11.27
CA ASN A 309 4.94 7.57 10.42
C ASN A 309 4.90 6.06 10.26
N ASP A 310 5.12 5.59 9.04
CA ASP A 310 5.23 4.19 8.73
C ASP A 310 6.60 3.62 9.14
N TRP A 311 6.58 2.58 9.96
CA TRP A 311 7.77 1.82 10.34
C TRP A 311 8.14 0.74 9.32
N TRP A 312 7.28 0.52 8.32
CA TRP A 312 7.42 -0.50 7.28
C TRP A 312 8.34 -0.10 6.11
N GLY A 313 9.13 0.97 6.29
CA GLY A 313 10.03 1.51 5.26
C GLY A 313 11.16 0.60 4.80
N ASN A 314 11.44 -0.50 5.52
CA ASN A 314 12.46 -1.48 5.15
C ASN A 314 12.15 -2.16 3.82
N GLY A 315 10.90 -2.52 3.54
CA GLY A 315 10.47 -3.09 2.27
C GLY A 315 10.75 -2.16 1.09
N VAL A 316 10.34 -0.89 1.22
CA VAL A 316 10.64 0.16 0.24
C VAL A 316 12.15 0.31 0.03
N GLY A 317 12.93 0.31 1.11
CA GLY A 317 14.40 0.43 1.06
C GLY A 317 15.09 -0.75 0.38
N SER A 318 14.47 -1.93 0.35
CA SER A 318 15.04 -3.13 -0.28
C SER A 318 15.07 -3.09 -1.82
N THR A 319 14.25 -2.24 -2.44
CA THR A 319 14.11 -2.16 -3.91
C THR A 319 14.32 -0.74 -4.45
N PRO A 320 15.49 -0.10 -4.22
CA PRO A 320 15.70 1.31 -4.55
C PRO A 320 15.55 1.63 -6.05
N TYR A 321 15.91 0.72 -6.93
CA TYR A 321 15.72 0.88 -8.38
C TYR A 321 14.23 0.87 -8.76
N ALA A 322 13.42 0.00 -8.17
CA ALA A 322 12.00 -0.05 -8.43
C ALA A 322 11.27 1.19 -7.86
N VAL A 323 11.68 1.66 -6.69
CA VAL A 323 11.20 2.94 -6.10
C VAL A 323 11.49 4.11 -7.04
N LYS A 324 12.68 4.14 -7.65
CA LYS A 324 13.02 5.17 -8.65
C LYS A 324 12.06 5.15 -9.83
N HIS A 325 11.80 3.96 -10.42
CA HIS A 325 10.85 3.81 -11.53
C HIS A 325 9.43 4.17 -11.14
N TYR A 326 9.01 3.77 -9.95
CA TYR A 326 7.71 4.12 -9.40
C TYR A 326 7.54 5.65 -9.25
N LYS A 327 8.51 6.33 -8.63
CA LYS A 327 8.48 7.79 -8.48
C LYS A 327 8.50 8.53 -9.81
N GLU A 328 9.21 8.00 -10.79
CA GLU A 328 9.18 8.54 -12.16
C GLU A 328 7.80 8.33 -12.81
N ALA A 329 7.18 7.16 -12.62
CA ALA A 329 5.81 6.90 -13.08
C ALA A 329 4.81 7.90 -12.47
N VAL A 330 4.87 8.15 -11.17
CA VAL A 330 4.03 9.14 -10.47
C VAL A 330 4.26 10.54 -11.07
N ARG A 331 5.52 10.92 -11.29
CA ARG A 331 5.86 12.22 -11.89
C ARG A 331 5.29 12.36 -13.31
N LEU A 332 5.47 11.35 -14.16
CA LEU A 332 4.96 11.33 -15.53
C LEU A 332 3.44 11.39 -15.56
N ASN A 333 2.78 10.60 -14.72
CA ASN A 333 1.32 10.55 -14.67
C ASN A 333 0.73 11.92 -14.29
N ARG A 334 1.30 12.58 -13.28
CA ARG A 334 0.89 13.95 -12.88
C ARG A 334 1.12 14.99 -13.98
N ILE A 335 2.19 14.84 -14.77
CA ILE A 335 2.42 15.66 -15.96
C ILE A 335 1.32 15.43 -16.99
N CYS A 336 0.95 14.17 -17.25
CA CYS A 336 -0.11 13.83 -18.18
C CYS A 336 -1.47 14.39 -17.76
N ASP A 337 -1.83 14.31 -16.48
CA ASP A 337 -3.08 14.90 -15.97
C ASP A 337 -3.17 16.40 -16.27
N ARG A 338 -2.06 17.13 -16.13
CA ARG A 338 -2.00 18.57 -16.45
C ARG A 338 -1.96 18.86 -17.97
N LEU A 339 -1.30 18.00 -18.75
CA LEU A 339 -1.28 18.15 -20.21
C LEU A 339 -2.63 17.85 -20.82
N GLU A 340 -3.42 16.97 -20.23
CA GLU A 340 -4.76 16.63 -20.66
C GLU A 340 -5.69 17.86 -20.70
N GLU A 341 -5.55 18.80 -19.75
CA GLU A 341 -6.25 20.09 -19.76
C GLU A 341 -6.01 20.88 -21.05
N LYS A 342 -4.83 20.71 -21.65
CA LYS A 342 -4.39 21.43 -22.85
C LYS A 342 -4.65 20.67 -24.15
N THR A 343 -4.45 19.36 -24.13
CA THR A 343 -4.50 18.50 -25.33
C THR A 343 -5.87 17.90 -25.56
N GLY A 344 -6.65 17.73 -24.50
CA GLY A 344 -7.92 16.98 -24.48
C GLY A 344 -7.73 15.48 -24.75
N VAL A 345 -6.50 14.96 -24.66
CA VAL A 345 -6.23 13.52 -24.85
C VAL A 345 -6.45 12.79 -23.54
N HIS A 346 -7.46 11.94 -23.52
CA HIS A 346 -7.82 11.08 -22.41
C HIS A 346 -7.71 9.61 -22.81
N ASN A 347 -7.10 8.79 -21.98
CA ASN A 347 -6.99 7.34 -22.19
C ASN A 347 -7.22 6.61 -20.88
N GLU A 348 -8.47 6.22 -20.65
CA GLU A 348 -8.92 5.55 -19.41
C GLU A 348 -8.18 4.24 -19.16
N GLU A 349 -7.90 3.44 -20.19
CA GLU A 349 -7.20 2.16 -20.05
C GLU A 349 -5.79 2.34 -19.47
N LEU A 350 -5.04 3.33 -19.98
CA LEU A 350 -3.71 3.63 -19.46
C LEU A 350 -3.74 4.26 -18.06
N ILE A 351 -4.76 5.07 -17.76
CA ILE A 351 -4.97 5.66 -16.44
C ILE A 351 -5.22 4.54 -15.43
N GLN A 352 -6.11 3.62 -15.74
CA GLN A 352 -6.42 2.49 -14.89
C GLN A 352 -5.23 1.54 -14.73
N ALA A 353 -4.53 1.23 -15.83
CA ALA A 353 -3.32 0.40 -15.78
C ALA A 353 -2.22 1.02 -14.89
N TYR A 354 -2.02 2.34 -14.97
CA TYR A 354 -1.14 3.05 -14.05
C TYR A 354 -1.62 2.93 -12.60
N GLY A 355 -2.89 3.25 -12.34
CA GLY A 355 -3.48 3.26 -11.00
C GLY A 355 -3.36 1.91 -10.32
N ASP A 356 -3.80 0.84 -10.97
CA ASP A 356 -3.78 -0.51 -10.42
C ASP A 356 -2.35 -0.98 -10.10
N ASN A 357 -1.41 -0.80 -11.04
CA ASN A 357 -0.02 -1.20 -10.81
C ASN A 357 0.69 -0.31 -9.76
N SER A 358 0.35 0.97 -9.67
CA SER A 358 0.91 1.87 -8.66
C SER A 358 0.46 1.47 -7.25
N LEU A 359 -0.82 1.11 -7.08
CA LEU A 359 -1.36 0.66 -5.81
C LEU A 359 -0.80 -0.70 -5.41
N LEU A 360 -0.68 -1.65 -6.34
CA LEU A 360 -0.05 -2.96 -6.07
C LEU A 360 1.43 -2.85 -5.71
N TYR A 361 2.15 -1.86 -6.27
CA TYR A 361 3.52 -1.62 -5.84
C TYR A 361 3.59 -0.99 -4.45
N ALA A 362 2.67 -0.09 -4.11
CA ALA A 362 2.61 0.57 -2.81
C ALA A 362 2.00 -0.31 -1.69
N GLU A 363 1.42 -1.46 -2.02
CA GLU A 363 0.98 -2.43 -1.04
C GLU A 363 2.18 -2.89 -0.18
N HIS A 364 1.95 -3.20 1.10
CA HIS A 364 3.01 -3.32 2.12
C HIS A 364 3.93 -4.53 1.99
N THR A 365 3.59 -5.55 1.19
CA THR A 365 4.32 -6.82 1.13
C THR A 365 5.55 -6.76 0.24
N TRP A 366 6.74 -7.02 0.80
CA TRP A 366 8.01 -7.20 0.08
C TRP A 366 8.68 -8.49 0.48
N GLY A 367 9.22 -9.22 -0.52
CA GLY A 367 10.03 -10.41 -0.29
C GLY A 367 9.26 -11.59 0.34
N HIS A 368 9.97 -12.36 1.12
CA HIS A 368 9.52 -13.55 1.83
C HIS A 368 10.32 -13.73 3.11
N SER A 369 9.82 -14.45 4.10
CA SER A 369 10.58 -14.78 5.32
C SER A 369 11.93 -15.46 5.04
N ALA A 370 12.04 -16.20 3.93
CA ALA A 370 13.26 -16.85 3.49
C ALA A 370 14.17 -15.99 2.59
N THR A 371 13.87 -14.71 2.37
CA THR A 371 14.69 -13.84 1.48
C THR A 371 16.17 -13.80 1.90
N VAL A 372 16.47 -13.86 3.20
CA VAL A 372 17.85 -13.87 3.71
C VAL A 372 18.44 -15.28 3.76
N THR A 373 17.63 -16.26 4.16
CA THR A 373 18.11 -17.64 4.42
C THR A 373 18.16 -18.52 3.17
N ASN A 374 17.31 -18.24 2.17
CA ASN A 374 17.25 -18.97 0.90
C ASN A 374 16.95 -18.03 -0.28
N PRO A 375 17.84 -17.05 -0.56
CA PRO A 375 17.56 -15.96 -1.52
C PRO A 375 17.46 -16.43 -2.99
N TYR A 376 17.92 -17.64 -3.30
CA TYR A 376 17.91 -18.19 -4.66
C TYR A 376 16.77 -19.16 -4.93
N ASP A 377 15.89 -19.37 -3.95
CA ASP A 377 14.69 -20.16 -4.18
C ASP A 377 13.82 -19.54 -5.27
N THR A 378 13.24 -20.40 -6.13
CA THR A 378 12.45 -19.94 -7.28
C THR A 378 11.23 -19.13 -6.86
N MET A 379 10.56 -19.51 -5.77
CA MET A 379 9.42 -18.76 -5.27
C MET A 379 9.85 -17.38 -4.74
N VAL A 380 10.93 -17.33 -3.95
CA VAL A 380 11.47 -16.08 -3.37
C VAL A 380 11.84 -15.09 -4.45
N THR A 381 12.62 -15.54 -5.45
CA THR A 381 13.02 -14.68 -6.57
C THR A 381 11.84 -14.22 -7.43
N ASN A 382 10.84 -15.08 -7.63
CA ASN A 382 9.63 -14.71 -8.36
C ASN A 382 8.77 -13.68 -7.61
N LEU A 383 8.66 -13.79 -6.29
CA LEU A 383 7.96 -12.79 -5.46
C LEU A 383 8.57 -11.40 -5.66
N ASP A 384 9.90 -11.29 -5.61
CA ASP A 384 10.62 -10.03 -5.80
C ASP A 384 10.46 -9.49 -7.23
N MET A 385 10.59 -10.37 -8.24
CA MET A 385 10.41 -9.97 -9.65
C MET A 385 9.00 -9.44 -9.92
N ARG A 386 7.96 -10.10 -9.40
CA ARG A 386 6.58 -9.67 -9.56
C ARG A 386 6.32 -8.34 -8.85
N LYS A 387 6.79 -8.19 -7.61
CA LYS A 387 6.65 -6.94 -6.86
C LYS A 387 7.29 -5.77 -7.60
N THR A 388 8.52 -5.92 -8.06
CA THR A 388 9.22 -4.89 -8.82
C THR A 388 8.60 -4.63 -10.19
N SER A 389 7.96 -5.64 -10.81
CA SER A 389 7.28 -5.49 -12.09
C SER A 389 6.10 -4.51 -12.03
N TYR A 390 5.41 -4.39 -10.89
CA TYR A 390 4.33 -3.41 -10.74
C TYR A 390 4.83 -1.97 -10.92
N ALA A 391 5.99 -1.62 -10.36
CA ALA A 391 6.61 -0.31 -10.60
C ALA A 391 6.95 -0.08 -12.07
N SER A 392 7.46 -1.10 -12.76
CA SER A 392 7.78 -1.04 -14.20
C SER A 392 6.54 -0.88 -15.06
N LYS A 393 5.47 -1.61 -14.78
CA LYS A 393 4.19 -1.52 -15.51
C LYS A 393 3.49 -0.18 -15.28
N ALA A 394 3.54 0.36 -14.05
CA ALA A 394 3.06 1.70 -13.77
C ALA A 394 3.83 2.75 -14.59
N HIS A 395 5.16 2.60 -14.67
CA HIS A 395 6.00 3.48 -15.49
C HIS A 395 5.69 3.33 -16.98
N GLU A 396 5.48 2.12 -17.49
CA GLU A 396 5.09 1.87 -18.88
C GLU A 396 3.80 2.62 -19.24
N ALA A 397 2.75 2.45 -18.44
CA ALA A 397 1.46 3.10 -18.66
C ALA A 397 1.58 4.63 -18.64
N ALA A 398 2.29 5.21 -17.68
CA ALA A 398 2.53 6.64 -17.59
C ALA A 398 3.38 7.17 -18.77
N ALA A 399 4.36 6.41 -19.24
CA ALA A 399 5.19 6.76 -20.38
C ALA A 399 4.38 6.71 -21.69
N MET A 400 3.49 5.75 -21.85
CA MET A 400 2.58 5.69 -23.01
C MET A 400 1.61 6.87 -23.01
N ARG A 401 0.98 7.20 -21.86
CA ARG A 401 0.17 8.43 -21.73
C ARG A 401 0.95 9.67 -22.16
N LYS A 402 2.19 9.81 -21.67
CA LYS A 402 3.05 10.94 -22.06
C LYS A 402 3.27 10.98 -23.58
N ASN A 403 3.51 9.83 -24.21
CA ASN A 403 3.72 9.78 -25.66
C ASN A 403 2.47 10.26 -26.42
N GLU A 404 1.27 9.86 -26.01
CA GLU A 404 0.01 10.32 -26.61
C GLU A 404 -0.16 11.84 -26.46
N GLN A 405 0.10 12.39 -25.26
CA GLN A 405 0.07 13.84 -25.01
C GLN A 405 1.08 14.58 -25.90
N CYS A 406 2.31 14.10 -25.96
CA CYS A 406 3.37 14.71 -26.76
C CYS A 406 3.06 14.64 -28.26
N HIS A 407 2.49 13.53 -28.75
CA HIS A 407 2.09 13.39 -30.14
C HIS A 407 1.03 14.42 -30.57
N LYS A 408 0.12 14.75 -29.66
CA LYS A 408 -0.86 15.81 -29.87
C LYS A 408 -0.25 17.21 -29.95
N LEU A 409 0.85 17.43 -29.20
CA LEU A 409 1.55 18.72 -29.14
C LEU A 409 2.56 18.92 -30.27
N GLY A 410 3.05 17.85 -30.88
CA GLY A 410 4.04 17.90 -31.93
C GLY A 410 4.51 16.54 -32.42
N ASP A 411 5.49 16.52 -33.29
CA ASP A 411 6.11 15.29 -33.74
C ASP A 411 7.04 14.72 -32.66
N ILE A 412 6.85 13.46 -32.30
CA ILE A 412 7.67 12.75 -31.31
C ILE A 412 8.67 11.79 -31.97
N LEU A 413 8.72 11.72 -33.29
CA LEU A 413 9.68 10.86 -34.01
C LEU A 413 11.10 11.32 -33.77
N ARG A 414 12.00 10.35 -33.60
CA ARG A 414 13.42 10.60 -33.42
C ARG A 414 14.16 10.44 -34.74
N TYR A 415 14.98 11.41 -35.05
CA TYR A 415 15.83 11.39 -36.24
C TYR A 415 17.29 11.60 -35.83
N TYR A 416 18.20 11.09 -36.63
CA TYR A 416 19.65 11.34 -36.47
C TYR A 416 20.05 12.75 -36.93
N ASN A 417 19.23 13.71 -36.60
CA ASN A 417 19.50 15.10 -36.97
C ASN A 417 20.28 15.79 -35.85
N LEU A 418 21.44 16.32 -36.21
CA LEU A 418 22.29 17.08 -35.29
C LEU A 418 21.84 18.54 -35.15
N SER A 419 20.84 18.96 -35.89
CA SER A 419 20.21 20.28 -35.81
C SER A 419 18.71 20.15 -36.03
N GLY A 420 17.94 20.98 -35.33
CA GLY A 420 16.47 20.94 -35.42
C GLY A 420 15.79 21.85 -34.42
N LYS A 421 14.53 21.54 -34.11
CA LYS A 421 13.74 22.28 -33.15
C LYS A 421 13.14 21.33 -32.12
N VAL A 422 13.05 21.82 -30.89
CA VAL A 422 12.36 21.15 -29.79
C VAL A 422 11.30 22.08 -29.18
N LYS A 423 10.14 21.55 -28.89
CA LYS A 423 9.10 22.25 -28.13
C LYS A 423 9.15 21.80 -26.69
N ALA A 424 9.19 22.74 -25.75
CA ALA A 424 9.05 22.51 -24.32
C ALA A 424 7.73 23.12 -23.84
N VAL A 425 7.00 22.36 -23.02
CA VAL A 425 5.69 22.76 -22.50
C VAL A 425 5.75 22.73 -20.97
N SER A 426 5.49 23.88 -20.35
CA SER A 426 5.32 23.95 -18.90
C SER A 426 4.02 23.30 -18.49
N THR A 427 4.06 22.47 -17.45
CA THR A 427 2.87 21.90 -16.78
C THR A 427 2.63 22.55 -15.42
N SER A 428 3.25 23.68 -15.15
CA SER A 428 3.07 24.46 -13.92
C SER A 428 2.02 25.55 -14.12
N HIS A 429 1.15 25.73 -13.13
CA HIS A 429 0.22 26.86 -13.03
C HIS A 429 0.87 28.13 -12.44
N ALA A 430 2.16 28.10 -12.18
CA ALA A 430 2.94 29.23 -11.70
C ALA A 430 4.16 29.46 -12.58
N LYS A 431 4.58 30.72 -12.69
CA LYS A 431 5.85 31.10 -13.34
C LYS A 431 7.02 30.42 -12.62
N ARG A 432 7.86 29.69 -13.36
CA ARG A 432 9.01 28.95 -12.79
C ARG A 432 10.13 28.79 -13.81
N ILE A 433 11.34 28.58 -13.30
CA ILE A 433 12.49 28.09 -14.07
C ILE A 433 12.50 26.56 -13.98
N PHE A 434 12.60 25.91 -15.14
CA PHE A 434 12.68 24.46 -15.25
C PHE A 434 13.89 24.00 -16.06
N PRO A 435 14.47 22.84 -15.75
CA PRO A 435 15.35 22.15 -16.67
C PRO A 435 14.57 21.67 -17.88
N VAL A 436 15.06 22.01 -19.07
CA VAL A 436 14.60 21.44 -20.35
C VAL A 436 15.62 20.41 -20.79
N GLU A 437 15.16 19.20 -21.06
CA GLU A 437 16.03 18.09 -21.45
C GLU A 437 15.50 17.41 -22.73
N PHE A 438 16.39 17.17 -23.66
CA PHE A 438 16.16 16.31 -24.82
C PHE A 438 17.44 15.59 -25.22
N TYR A 439 17.34 14.49 -25.95
CA TYR A 439 18.55 13.83 -26.43
C TYR A 439 18.65 13.84 -27.96
N VAL A 440 19.88 13.90 -28.43
CA VAL A 440 20.25 13.80 -29.84
C VAL A 440 20.85 12.42 -30.07
N GLU A 441 20.28 11.65 -31.00
CA GLU A 441 20.80 10.34 -31.36
C GLU A 441 22.03 10.50 -32.28
N THR A 442 23.19 10.26 -31.73
CA THR A 442 24.46 10.36 -32.44
C THR A 442 25.51 9.45 -31.87
N MET A 443 26.40 8.92 -32.74
CA MET A 443 27.58 8.16 -32.34
C MET A 443 28.74 9.05 -31.95
N SER A 444 28.74 10.29 -32.33
CA SER A 444 29.70 11.33 -31.95
C SER A 444 29.06 12.28 -30.96
N LEU A 445 29.86 12.91 -30.12
CA LEU A 445 29.42 13.89 -29.15
C LEU A 445 29.59 15.30 -29.69
N PRO A 446 28.60 15.91 -30.33
CA PRO A 446 28.72 17.24 -30.90
C PRO A 446 28.74 18.30 -29.80
N ALA A 447 29.32 19.45 -30.09
CA ALA A 447 28.98 20.66 -29.38
C ALA A 447 27.66 21.17 -29.93
N VAL A 448 26.74 21.60 -29.06
CA VAL A 448 25.39 22.01 -29.43
C VAL A 448 25.12 23.42 -28.95
N LYS A 449 24.66 24.26 -29.83
CA LYS A 449 24.11 25.58 -29.51
C LYS A 449 22.59 25.47 -29.42
N VAL A 450 21.97 26.01 -28.38
CA VAL A 450 20.52 26.08 -28.22
C VAL A 450 20.09 27.54 -28.14
N THR A 451 19.08 27.92 -28.93
CA THR A 451 18.55 29.28 -28.99
C THR A 451 17.05 29.27 -28.76
N ASP A 452 16.54 30.12 -27.88
CA ASP A 452 15.10 30.39 -27.75
C ASP A 452 14.58 31.08 -29.01
N ASP A 453 13.62 30.50 -29.71
CA ASP A 453 13.13 31.02 -31.01
C ASP A 453 12.46 32.39 -30.87
N LYS A 454 11.85 32.70 -29.75
CA LYS A 454 11.13 33.94 -29.47
C LYS A 454 12.06 35.08 -29.08
N THR A 455 12.93 34.84 -28.11
CA THR A 455 13.81 35.88 -27.56
C THR A 455 15.14 36.00 -28.29
N LYS A 456 15.51 35.01 -29.08
CA LYS A 456 16.81 34.85 -29.72
C LYS A 456 17.97 34.72 -28.72
N GLN A 457 17.67 34.47 -27.48
CA GLN A 457 18.68 34.24 -26.43
C GLN A 457 19.33 32.87 -26.66
N GLU A 458 20.64 32.84 -26.58
CA GLU A 458 21.41 31.61 -26.49
C GLU A 458 21.33 31.05 -25.10
N MET A 459 21.04 29.74 -24.96
CA MET A 459 20.92 29.05 -23.68
C MET A 459 22.27 28.49 -23.27
N GLU A 460 22.54 28.56 -21.98
CA GLU A 460 23.68 27.87 -21.39
C GLU A 460 23.38 26.38 -21.32
N VAL A 461 24.17 25.57 -22.04
CA VAL A 461 23.88 24.16 -22.28
C VAL A 461 24.87 23.27 -21.56
N GLN A 462 24.38 22.25 -20.90
CA GLN A 462 25.15 21.12 -20.41
C GLN A 462 24.89 19.89 -21.27
N LEU A 463 25.97 19.22 -21.69
CA LEU A 463 25.90 17.94 -22.40
C LEU A 463 26.27 16.79 -21.47
N SER A 464 25.54 15.69 -21.55
CA SER A 464 25.85 14.45 -20.82
C SER A 464 25.61 13.21 -21.66
N ALA A 465 26.20 12.09 -21.25
CA ALA A 465 25.99 10.82 -21.93
C ALA A 465 24.53 10.35 -21.79
N HIS A 466 23.99 9.84 -22.88
CA HIS A 466 22.70 9.16 -22.92
C HIS A 466 22.88 7.79 -23.60
N PRO A 467 22.17 6.72 -23.22
CA PRO A 467 22.28 5.41 -23.86
C PRO A 467 22.11 5.42 -25.39
N ARG A 468 21.38 6.41 -25.91
CA ARG A 468 21.14 6.61 -27.35
C ARG A 468 21.86 7.83 -27.93
N GLY A 469 22.85 8.39 -27.25
CA GLY A 469 23.58 9.53 -27.81
C GLY A 469 23.97 10.58 -26.76
N VAL A 470 23.58 11.81 -26.97
CA VAL A 470 23.88 12.96 -26.11
C VAL A 470 22.61 13.54 -25.53
N LEU A 471 22.55 13.68 -24.19
CA LEU A 471 21.53 14.45 -23.51
C LEU A 471 21.95 15.92 -23.51
N VAL A 472 21.06 16.78 -23.97
CA VAL A 472 21.18 18.23 -23.93
C VAL A 472 20.28 18.76 -22.83
N SER A 473 20.83 19.50 -21.87
CA SER A 473 20.10 20.07 -20.75
C SER A 473 20.40 21.56 -20.60
N PHE A 474 19.39 22.36 -20.30
CA PHE A 474 19.52 23.79 -20.03
C PHE A 474 18.37 24.28 -19.16
N LEU A 475 18.52 25.44 -18.50
CA LEU A 475 17.47 26.07 -17.71
C LEU A 475 16.71 27.10 -18.55
N ALA A 476 15.38 27.10 -18.46
CA ALA A 476 14.53 28.11 -19.09
C ALA A 476 13.38 28.51 -18.17
N GLU A 477 13.06 29.81 -18.17
CA GLU A 477 11.92 30.36 -17.46
C GLU A 477 10.63 30.18 -18.29
N PHE A 478 9.55 29.78 -17.63
CA PHE A 478 8.24 29.61 -18.25
C PHE A 478 7.17 30.35 -17.46
N GLU A 479 6.27 31.01 -18.18
CA GLU A 479 4.97 31.43 -17.63
C GLU A 479 4.05 30.19 -17.42
N PRO A 480 2.93 30.34 -16.68
CA PRO A 480 1.99 29.24 -16.45
C PRO A 480 1.55 28.59 -17.76
N MET A 481 1.68 27.25 -17.87
CA MET A 481 1.29 26.43 -19.03
C MET A 481 1.86 26.91 -20.36
N GLU A 482 2.97 27.65 -20.36
CA GLU A 482 3.60 28.20 -21.57
C GLU A 482 4.26 27.12 -22.43
N GLU A 483 4.17 27.30 -23.74
CA GLU A 483 4.95 26.57 -24.74
C GLU A 483 6.09 27.46 -25.27
N LYS A 484 7.29 26.88 -25.34
CA LYS A 484 8.46 27.52 -25.97
C LYS A 484 9.06 26.58 -26.98
N THR A 485 9.57 27.16 -28.05
CA THR A 485 10.33 26.44 -29.08
C THR A 485 11.77 26.88 -29.05
N PHE A 486 12.66 25.90 -29.06
CA PHE A 486 14.09 26.10 -29.08
C PHE A 486 14.67 25.48 -30.35
N THR A 487 15.55 26.22 -31.04
CA THR A 487 16.35 25.69 -32.12
C THR A 487 17.68 25.21 -31.57
N TYR A 488 18.07 23.98 -31.92
CA TYR A 488 19.40 23.46 -31.61
C TYR A 488 20.20 23.19 -32.86
N GLU A 489 21.48 23.50 -32.84
CA GLU A 489 22.40 23.40 -33.95
C GLU A 489 23.71 22.79 -33.51
N GLU A 490 24.22 21.82 -34.28
CA GLU A 490 25.57 21.31 -34.11
C GLU A 490 26.59 22.44 -34.27
N GLN A 491 27.58 22.45 -33.40
CA GLN A 491 28.71 23.36 -33.50
C GLN A 491 29.99 22.61 -33.76
N PRO A 492 30.94 23.18 -34.57
CA PRO A 492 32.26 22.58 -34.69
C PRO A 492 32.97 22.59 -33.32
N ALA A 493 33.67 21.51 -33.02
CA ALA A 493 34.43 21.41 -31.78
C ALA A 493 35.43 22.58 -31.59
N PRO A 494 35.69 23.10 -30.39
CA PRO A 494 36.23 22.30 -29.32
C PRO A 494 35.19 21.81 -28.36
N SER A 495 35.41 20.62 -27.90
CA SER A 495 34.52 19.83 -27.11
C SER A 495 34.04 20.54 -25.83
N GLN A 496 32.73 20.64 -25.68
CA GLN A 496 32.16 20.79 -24.35
C GLN A 496 32.50 19.55 -23.51
N THR A 497 32.78 19.75 -22.24
CA THR A 497 33.03 18.62 -21.34
C THR A 497 31.75 17.78 -21.24
N LEU A 498 31.86 16.50 -21.56
CA LEU A 498 30.74 15.59 -21.38
C LEU A 498 30.65 15.20 -19.89
N PHE A 499 29.56 15.56 -19.27
CA PHE A 499 29.25 15.14 -17.89
C PHE A 499 28.49 13.82 -17.90
N THR A 500 28.89 12.90 -17.05
CA THR A 500 28.13 11.70 -16.79
C THR A 500 27.19 11.94 -15.62
N ARG A 501 26.05 11.24 -15.59
CA ARG A 501 25.12 11.29 -14.43
C ARG A 501 25.64 10.50 -13.23
N THR A 502 26.81 9.87 -13.34
CA THR A 502 27.43 9.10 -12.28
C THR A 502 28.53 9.93 -11.65
N ALA A 503 28.49 10.11 -10.36
CA ALA A 503 29.59 10.69 -9.61
C ALA A 503 30.74 9.70 -9.54
N TRP A 504 31.95 10.21 -9.78
CA TRP A 504 33.20 9.45 -9.68
C TRP A 504 34.03 9.99 -8.55
N VAL A 505 34.49 9.10 -7.72
CA VAL A 505 35.50 9.40 -6.70
C VAL A 505 36.71 8.53 -6.99
N GLY A 506 37.82 9.11 -7.48
CA GLY A 506 39.01 8.37 -7.85
C GLY A 506 39.85 9.06 -8.92
N ALA A 507 40.79 8.33 -9.52
CA ALA A 507 41.67 8.84 -10.55
C ALA A 507 40.93 9.16 -11.87
N GLU A 508 41.42 10.15 -12.62
CA GLU A 508 40.79 10.70 -13.84
C GLU A 508 40.53 9.72 -14.98
N ARG A 509 41.19 8.57 -15.01
CA ARG A 509 41.18 7.64 -16.16
C ARG A 509 40.45 6.34 -15.85
N VAL A 510 39.15 6.36 -15.81
CA VAL A 510 38.34 5.17 -15.61
C VAL A 510 38.58 4.07 -16.64
N ARG A 511 38.95 4.44 -17.87
CA ARG A 511 39.30 3.44 -18.93
C ARG A 511 40.53 2.64 -18.62
N ASP A 512 41.44 3.21 -17.84
CA ASP A 512 42.75 2.59 -17.55
C ASP A 512 42.71 1.77 -16.25
N ILE A 513 41.62 1.88 -15.46
CA ILE A 513 41.47 1.16 -14.18
C ILE A 513 41.56 -0.36 -14.39
N VAL A 514 41.07 -0.87 -15.49
CA VAL A 514 41.12 -2.32 -15.80
C VAL A 514 42.52 -2.78 -16.16
N ASN A 515 43.41 -1.89 -16.58
CA ASN A 515 44.72 -2.20 -17.14
C ASN A 515 45.92 -1.68 -16.34
N THR A 516 45.71 -0.87 -15.32
CA THR A 516 46.79 -0.30 -14.51
C THR A 516 46.80 -0.84 -13.09
N TYR A 517 47.89 -1.53 -12.75
CA TYR A 517 48.18 -1.93 -11.37
C TYR A 517 48.96 -0.87 -10.60
N ASP A 518 48.84 0.38 -10.98
CA ASP A 518 49.47 1.48 -10.24
C ASP A 518 48.64 1.81 -9.00
N PRO A 519 49.15 1.50 -7.78
CA PRO A 519 48.43 1.78 -6.55
C PRO A 519 48.10 3.27 -6.34
N GLU A 520 48.88 4.17 -6.93
CA GLU A 520 48.62 5.61 -6.84
C GLU A 520 47.38 6.02 -7.63
N SER A 521 47.04 5.27 -8.69
CA SER A 521 45.80 5.51 -9.48
C SER A 521 44.53 5.22 -8.70
N TYR A 522 44.58 4.54 -7.57
CA TYR A 522 43.46 4.17 -6.72
C TYR A 522 43.35 5.05 -5.46
N LYS A 523 44.20 6.04 -5.32
CA LYS A 523 44.08 6.98 -4.20
C LYS A 523 42.82 7.79 -4.38
N LEU A 524 41.91 7.60 -3.44
CA LEU A 524 40.70 8.44 -3.37
C LEU A 524 41.08 9.84 -2.89
N PRO A 525 40.44 10.89 -3.44
CA PRO A 525 40.60 12.24 -2.91
C PRO A 525 40.07 12.29 -1.47
N TYR A 526 40.73 13.09 -0.62
CA TYR A 526 40.30 13.26 0.78
C TYR A 526 39.04 14.09 0.94
N GLY A 527 38.57 14.71 -0.13
CA GLY A 527 37.38 15.55 -0.13
C GLY A 527 36.87 15.78 -1.54
N LEU A 528 35.63 16.19 -1.61
CA LEU A 528 34.96 16.72 -2.81
C LEU A 528 34.62 18.17 -2.52
N GLU A 529 34.99 19.05 -3.42
CA GLU A 529 34.79 20.51 -3.25
C GLU A 529 34.20 21.10 -4.52
N ASN A 530 33.27 21.98 -4.37
CA ASN A 530 32.75 22.86 -5.41
C ASN A 530 32.24 24.17 -4.77
N ASP A 531 31.69 25.09 -5.54
CA ASP A 531 31.21 26.40 -5.05
C ASP A 531 30.03 26.30 -4.06
N PHE A 532 29.48 25.09 -3.82
CA PHE A 532 28.33 24.87 -2.95
C PHE A 532 28.61 23.95 -1.75
N PHE A 533 29.77 23.25 -1.71
CA PHE A 533 30.18 22.31 -0.66
C PHE A 533 31.59 22.62 -0.17
#